data_ffb4e0ffa8f5b7d52685ae2486d20fd7
#
_entry.id   ffb4e0ffa8f5b7d52685ae2486d20fd7
#
_cell.length_a   1.000
_cell.length_b   1.000
_cell.length_c   1.000
_cell.angle_alpha   90.00
_cell.angle_beta   90.00
_cell.angle_gamma   90.00
#
_symmetry.space_group_name_H-M   'P 1'
#
loop_
_entity.id
_entity.type
_entity.pdbx_description
1 polymer ?
#
loop_
_entity_poly.entity_id
_entity_poly.type
_entity_poly.pdbx_seq_one_letter_code
_entity_poly.pdbx_strand_id
1 'polypeptide(L)'
;MIDMHIHTNHSDSSFSVQRVLEEAEKLKLSCISITDHDRCSAYDELKTMDIKKYYSGRIVPGIEIKCFYNGRLMDLLGYNYDIKKMQKWLDEYYKDKQRADVQTKYFNHFYEACQKLGLKVTPKEEIIWNPDKDWASFTIYNDFKKYEENKEKLPEDLWEDFTTFTKKYCADENNIFHVDKSKDYPTIDVAVKAIKDCGGVAIMAHIFIYKWAKDKKQLIQDIMDNFDIDGFECYY
;
A
#
# COMPACT_ATOMS: atom_id res chain seq x y z
N MET A 1 21.66 -12.69 9.67
CA MET A 1 20.96 -11.51 9.12
C MET A 1 19.47 -11.82 9.11
N ILE A 2 18.61 -10.82 9.25
CA ILE A 2 17.16 -10.98 9.18
C ILE A 2 16.60 -9.97 8.18
N ASP A 3 15.44 -10.29 7.58
CA ASP A 3 14.66 -9.36 6.78
C ASP A 3 13.17 -9.51 7.19
N MET A 4 12.61 -8.46 7.73
CA MET A 4 11.29 -8.48 8.34
C MET A 4 10.23 -7.76 7.50
N HIS A 5 10.60 -7.20 6.32
CA HIS A 5 9.68 -6.46 5.48
C HIS A 5 9.84 -6.87 4.01
N ILE A 6 9.13 -7.92 3.60
CA ILE A 6 9.25 -8.53 2.28
C ILE A 6 7.86 -8.67 1.66
N HIS A 7 7.73 -8.28 0.38
CA HIS A 7 6.53 -8.46 -0.42
C HIS A 7 6.64 -9.59 -1.43
N THR A 8 5.51 -10.19 -1.75
CA THR A 8 5.39 -11.22 -2.78
C THR A 8 4.43 -10.79 -3.89
N ASN A 9 4.25 -11.65 -4.89
CA ASN A 9 3.26 -11.46 -5.94
C ASN A 9 1.80 -11.61 -5.45
N HIS A 10 1.60 -11.85 -4.16
CA HIS A 10 0.30 -11.72 -3.53
C HIS A 10 -0.09 -10.25 -3.33
N SER A 11 0.87 -9.31 -3.29
CA SER A 11 0.60 -7.87 -3.25
C SER A 11 1.22 -7.14 -4.45
N ASP A 12 2.36 -6.50 -4.29
CA ASP A 12 2.93 -5.57 -5.27
C ASP A 12 4.36 -5.91 -5.72
N SER A 13 4.89 -7.06 -5.28
CA SER A 13 6.15 -7.59 -5.79
C SER A 13 5.94 -8.52 -7.00
N SER A 14 6.96 -8.68 -7.82
CA SER A 14 7.00 -9.67 -8.90
C SER A 14 7.48 -11.06 -8.44
N PHE A 15 7.98 -11.18 -7.21
CA PHE A 15 8.54 -12.44 -6.69
C PHE A 15 7.43 -13.32 -6.11
N SER A 16 7.39 -14.59 -6.56
CA SER A 16 6.55 -15.60 -5.91
C SER A 16 7.05 -15.92 -4.50
N VAL A 17 6.20 -16.51 -3.67
CA VAL A 17 6.57 -16.98 -2.32
C VAL A 17 7.80 -17.89 -2.40
N GLN A 18 7.79 -18.86 -3.33
CA GLN A 18 8.96 -19.75 -3.53
C GLN A 18 10.23 -18.95 -3.83
N ARG A 19 10.16 -17.96 -4.71
CA ARG A 19 11.33 -17.15 -5.09
C ARG A 19 11.87 -16.35 -3.90
N VAL A 20 10.98 -15.81 -3.06
CA VAL A 20 11.38 -15.13 -1.81
C VAL A 20 12.13 -16.10 -0.89
N LEU A 21 11.64 -17.32 -0.72
CA LEU A 21 12.30 -18.33 0.12
C LEU A 21 13.69 -18.69 -0.42
N GLU A 22 13.81 -18.92 -1.72
CA GLU A 22 15.08 -19.24 -2.38
C GLU A 22 16.12 -18.11 -2.23
N GLU A 23 15.71 -16.86 -2.40
CA GLU A 23 16.61 -15.71 -2.21
C GLU A 23 16.99 -15.52 -0.74
N ALA A 24 16.05 -15.73 0.19
CA ALA A 24 16.34 -15.71 1.62
C ALA A 24 17.38 -16.75 2.04
N GLU A 25 17.29 -17.97 1.51
CA GLU A 25 18.26 -19.04 1.73
C GLU A 25 19.63 -18.68 1.14
N LYS A 26 19.65 -18.21 -0.10
CA LYS A 26 20.87 -17.77 -0.79
C LYS A 26 21.60 -16.65 -0.03
N LEU A 27 20.84 -15.70 0.53
CA LEU A 27 21.35 -14.59 1.35
C LEU A 27 21.67 -15.03 2.80
N LYS A 28 21.41 -16.28 3.16
CA LYS A 28 21.60 -16.85 4.51
C LYS A 28 20.89 -16.05 5.59
N LEU A 29 19.67 -15.59 5.29
CA LEU A 29 18.84 -14.95 6.28
C LEU A 29 18.39 -15.99 7.31
N SER A 30 18.56 -15.69 8.59
CA SER A 30 18.15 -16.59 9.66
C SER A 30 16.66 -16.48 10.00
N CYS A 31 16.05 -15.34 9.65
CA CYS A 31 14.64 -15.07 9.86
C CYS A 31 14.12 -14.09 8.81
N ILE A 32 12.91 -14.35 8.34
CA ILE A 32 12.18 -13.47 7.43
C ILE A 32 10.74 -13.27 7.88
N SER A 33 10.11 -12.20 7.37
CA SER A 33 8.67 -12.02 7.45
C SER A 33 8.13 -11.57 6.09
N ILE A 34 7.09 -12.24 5.60
CA ILE A 34 6.36 -11.81 4.41
C ILE A 34 5.25 -10.87 4.89
N THR A 35 5.27 -9.65 4.39
CA THR A 35 4.41 -8.54 4.86
C THR A 35 3.58 -7.96 3.72
N ASP A 36 2.94 -8.81 2.93
CA ASP A 36 2.11 -8.37 1.82
C ASP A 36 1.03 -7.38 2.25
N HIS A 37 0.74 -6.40 1.41
CA HIS A 37 -0.24 -5.36 1.69
C HIS A 37 -1.66 -5.91 1.88
N ASP A 38 -2.26 -5.63 3.04
CA ASP A 38 -3.67 -5.86 3.37
C ASP A 38 -4.14 -7.31 3.10
N ARG A 39 -3.26 -8.30 3.24
CA ARG A 39 -3.59 -9.72 3.00
C ARG A 39 -2.64 -10.71 3.65
N CYS A 40 -3.17 -11.92 3.90
CA CYS A 40 -2.41 -13.04 4.47
C CYS A 40 -2.26 -14.22 3.50
N SER A 41 -2.64 -14.08 2.22
CA SER A 41 -2.74 -15.19 1.26
C SER A 41 -1.41 -15.90 0.98
N ALA A 42 -0.26 -15.22 1.11
CA ALA A 42 1.06 -15.85 1.03
C ALA A 42 1.24 -16.95 2.09
N TYR A 43 0.65 -16.79 3.28
CA TYR A 43 0.71 -17.80 4.33
C TYR A 43 -0.17 -19.02 4.05
N ASP A 44 -1.22 -18.89 3.23
CA ASP A 44 -1.99 -20.04 2.77
C ASP A 44 -1.21 -20.84 1.73
N GLU A 45 -0.47 -20.17 0.82
CA GLU A 45 0.45 -20.83 -0.10
C GLU A 45 1.55 -21.57 0.68
N LEU A 46 2.18 -20.94 1.68
CA LEU A 46 3.20 -21.56 2.52
C LEU A 46 2.73 -22.86 3.21
N LYS A 47 1.45 -22.97 3.59
CA LYS A 47 0.90 -24.22 4.19
C LYS A 47 0.89 -25.40 3.22
N THR A 48 0.88 -25.14 1.92
CA THR A 48 0.87 -26.17 0.87
C THR A 48 2.26 -26.55 0.37
N MET A 49 3.30 -25.84 0.83
CA MET A 49 4.68 -26.01 0.38
C MET A 49 5.53 -26.82 1.35
N ASP A 50 6.48 -27.56 0.84
CA ASP A 50 7.62 -28.07 1.62
C ASP A 50 8.65 -26.92 1.78
N ILE A 51 8.40 -26.06 2.77
CA ILE A 51 9.20 -24.84 3.01
C ILE A 51 10.69 -25.20 3.18
N LYS A 52 11.01 -26.30 3.86
CA LYS A 52 12.39 -26.70 4.18
C LYS A 52 13.21 -27.05 2.94
N LYS A 53 12.56 -27.32 1.82
CA LYS A 53 13.21 -27.50 0.53
C LYS A 53 13.82 -26.20 -0.02
N TYR A 54 13.26 -25.06 0.34
CA TYR A 54 13.60 -23.75 -0.21
C TYR A 54 14.27 -22.82 0.80
N TYR A 55 13.92 -22.94 2.09
CA TYR A 55 14.43 -22.06 3.14
C TYR A 55 14.53 -22.78 4.48
N SER A 56 15.72 -22.71 5.06
CA SER A 56 16.05 -23.36 6.33
C SER A 56 15.78 -22.52 7.56
N GLY A 57 15.68 -21.19 7.39
CA GLY A 57 15.49 -20.23 8.47
C GLY A 57 14.08 -20.21 9.06
N ARG A 58 13.79 -19.19 9.86
CA ARG A 58 12.49 -18.95 10.50
C ARG A 58 11.64 -18.00 9.68
N ILE A 59 10.34 -18.28 9.58
CA ILE A 59 9.34 -17.36 9.01
C ILE A 59 8.46 -16.89 10.15
N VAL A 60 8.37 -15.58 10.35
CA VAL A 60 7.47 -14.93 11.29
C VAL A 60 6.26 -14.42 10.52
N PRO A 61 5.00 -14.71 10.95
CA PRO A 61 3.84 -14.11 10.32
C PRO A 61 3.93 -12.59 10.31
N GLY A 62 3.76 -11.96 9.14
CA GLY A 62 3.77 -10.52 8.97
C GLY A 62 2.69 -10.05 8.01
N ILE A 63 2.35 -8.80 8.10
CA ILE A 63 1.44 -8.08 7.22
C ILE A 63 1.81 -6.62 7.20
N GLU A 64 1.63 -5.94 6.07
CA GLU A 64 1.66 -4.49 6.00
C GLU A 64 0.25 -3.97 5.75
N ILE A 65 -0.33 -3.28 6.73
CA ILE A 65 -1.67 -2.71 6.66
C ILE A 65 -1.57 -1.24 6.28
N LYS A 66 -2.19 -0.88 5.15
CA LYS A 66 -2.32 0.51 4.76
C LYS A 66 -3.33 1.20 5.66
N CYS A 67 -2.92 2.31 6.29
CA CYS A 67 -3.77 3.05 7.23
C CYS A 67 -3.79 4.55 6.93
N PHE A 68 -4.80 5.25 7.46
CA PHE A 68 -5.05 6.65 7.23
C PHE A 68 -4.75 7.48 8.48
N TYR A 69 -3.95 8.54 8.34
CA TYR A 69 -3.59 9.45 9.41
C TYR A 69 -3.48 10.89 8.90
N ASN A 70 -4.25 11.81 9.48
CA ASN A 70 -4.21 13.24 9.19
C ASN A 70 -4.20 13.57 7.67
N GLY A 71 -5.16 13.01 6.92
CA GLY A 71 -5.27 13.24 5.48
C GLY A 71 -4.26 12.45 4.63
N ARG A 72 -3.44 11.57 5.21
CA ARG A 72 -2.36 10.85 4.52
C ARG A 72 -2.43 9.35 4.74
N LEU A 73 -2.00 8.60 3.72
CA LEU A 73 -1.77 7.17 3.87
C LEU A 73 -0.40 6.92 4.48
N MET A 74 -0.39 5.99 5.42
CA MET A 74 0.80 5.43 6.06
C MET A 74 0.66 3.90 6.08
N ASP A 75 1.73 3.21 6.42
CA ASP A 75 1.76 1.77 6.45
C ASP A 75 2.15 1.29 7.86
N LEU A 76 1.46 0.26 8.35
CA LEU A 76 1.66 -0.33 9.66
C LEU A 76 1.99 -1.81 9.51
N LEU A 77 3.12 -2.24 10.04
CA LEU A 77 3.55 -3.63 10.05
C LEU A 77 2.97 -4.36 11.26
N GLY A 78 2.34 -5.48 11.00
CA GLY A 78 1.90 -6.42 12.05
C GLY A 78 2.78 -7.66 12.04
N TYR A 79 3.25 -8.11 13.20
CA TYR A 79 4.09 -9.30 13.33
C TYR A 79 3.56 -10.28 14.36
N ASN A 80 3.85 -11.57 14.13
CA ASN A 80 3.61 -12.67 15.07
C ASN A 80 2.16 -12.78 15.57
N TYR A 81 1.21 -12.46 14.70
CA TYR A 81 -0.23 -12.52 14.96
C TYR A 81 -0.83 -13.88 14.56
N ASP A 82 -2.06 -14.16 15.02
CA ASP A 82 -2.88 -15.27 14.54
C ASP A 82 -3.39 -14.98 13.13
N ILE A 83 -2.83 -15.69 12.14
CA ILE A 83 -3.13 -15.51 10.72
C ILE A 83 -4.63 -15.68 10.41
N LYS A 84 -5.31 -16.64 11.08
CA LYS A 84 -6.74 -16.88 10.82
C LYS A 84 -7.61 -15.73 11.34
N LYS A 85 -7.27 -15.20 12.52
CA LYS A 85 -7.98 -14.04 13.08
C LYS A 85 -7.75 -12.81 12.22
N MET A 86 -6.52 -12.57 11.78
CA MET A 86 -6.18 -11.45 10.91
C MET A 86 -6.90 -11.56 9.57
N GLN A 87 -6.88 -12.72 8.92
CA GLN A 87 -7.62 -12.92 7.66
C GLN A 87 -9.11 -12.64 7.84
N LYS A 88 -9.72 -13.15 8.93
CA LYS A 88 -11.13 -12.87 9.23
C LYS A 88 -11.40 -11.37 9.37
N TRP A 89 -10.53 -10.64 10.08
CA TRP A 89 -10.66 -9.19 10.22
C TRP A 89 -10.55 -8.47 8.87
N LEU A 90 -9.59 -8.85 8.02
CA LEU A 90 -9.43 -8.31 6.67
C LEU A 90 -10.69 -8.54 5.82
N ASP A 91 -11.21 -9.78 5.84
CA ASP A 91 -12.40 -10.14 5.08
C ASP A 91 -13.63 -9.31 5.52
N GLU A 92 -13.78 -9.09 6.82
CA GLU A 92 -14.86 -8.27 7.38
C GLU A 92 -14.66 -6.78 7.08
N TYR A 93 -13.45 -6.25 7.25
CA TYR A 93 -13.14 -4.84 7.06
C TYR A 93 -13.25 -4.42 5.58
N TYR A 94 -12.73 -5.25 4.67
CA TYR A 94 -12.71 -4.97 3.24
C TYR A 94 -13.88 -5.59 2.46
N LYS A 95 -14.90 -6.14 3.15
CA LYS A 95 -16.06 -6.79 2.53
C LYS A 95 -16.73 -5.91 1.46
N ASP A 96 -16.96 -4.65 1.78
CA ASP A 96 -17.61 -3.67 0.90
C ASP A 96 -16.60 -2.66 0.29
N LYS A 97 -15.30 -3.01 0.32
CA LYS A 97 -14.19 -2.15 -0.12
C LYS A 97 -13.24 -2.95 -1.02
N GLN A 98 -13.81 -3.74 -1.92
CA GLN A 98 -12.99 -4.55 -2.83
C GLN A 98 -12.11 -3.65 -3.71
N ARG A 99 -10.87 -4.07 -3.97
CA ARG A 99 -9.91 -3.28 -4.73
C ARG A 99 -10.49 -2.77 -6.06
N ALA A 100 -11.18 -3.64 -6.80
CA ALA A 100 -11.77 -3.28 -8.09
C ALA A 100 -12.78 -2.13 -7.96
N ASP A 101 -13.64 -2.15 -6.93
CA ASP A 101 -14.65 -1.10 -6.71
C ASP A 101 -13.99 0.22 -6.31
N VAL A 102 -13.00 0.16 -5.41
CA VAL A 102 -12.23 1.33 -4.96
C VAL A 102 -11.46 1.94 -6.13
N GLN A 103 -10.74 1.14 -6.92
CA GLN A 103 -9.99 1.64 -8.06
C GLN A 103 -10.93 2.16 -9.15
N THR A 104 -12.08 1.54 -9.38
CA THR A 104 -13.10 2.03 -10.34
C THR A 104 -13.68 3.38 -9.90
N LYS A 105 -13.96 3.56 -8.61
CA LYS A 105 -14.39 4.85 -8.05
C LYS A 105 -13.32 5.93 -8.28
N TYR A 106 -12.04 5.62 -8.05
CA TYR A 106 -10.94 6.56 -8.26
C TYR A 106 -10.73 6.88 -9.74
N PHE A 107 -10.81 5.87 -10.61
CA PHE A 107 -10.72 6.05 -12.06
C PHE A 107 -11.80 7.02 -12.56
N ASN A 108 -13.05 6.82 -12.15
CA ASN A 108 -14.16 7.69 -12.53
C ASN A 108 -13.90 9.14 -12.09
N HIS A 109 -13.44 9.34 -10.84
CA HIS A 109 -13.11 10.66 -10.32
C HIS A 109 -12.00 11.34 -11.14
N PHE A 110 -10.90 10.65 -11.41
CA PHE A 110 -9.79 11.19 -12.21
C PHE A 110 -10.20 11.47 -13.65
N TYR A 111 -11.00 10.60 -14.25
CA TYR A 111 -11.53 10.81 -15.59
C TYR A 111 -12.40 12.07 -15.69
N GLU A 112 -13.32 12.24 -14.74
CA GLU A 112 -14.15 13.46 -14.64
C GLU A 112 -13.31 14.71 -14.38
N ALA A 113 -12.27 14.61 -13.56
CA ALA A 113 -11.34 15.73 -13.32
C ALA A 113 -10.64 16.14 -14.63
N CYS A 114 -10.19 15.20 -15.43
CA CYS A 114 -9.62 15.48 -16.76
C CYS A 114 -10.62 16.20 -17.68
N GLN A 115 -11.87 15.73 -17.71
CA GLN A 115 -12.93 16.37 -18.50
C GLN A 115 -13.20 17.82 -18.06
N LYS A 116 -13.30 18.07 -16.74
CA LYS A 116 -13.50 19.40 -16.17
C LYS A 116 -12.36 20.37 -16.49
N LEU A 117 -11.12 19.87 -16.59
CA LEU A 117 -9.96 20.64 -17.01
C LEU A 117 -9.85 20.80 -18.53
N GLY A 118 -10.78 20.23 -19.30
CA GLY A 118 -10.74 20.22 -20.76
C GLY A 118 -9.54 19.45 -21.33
N LEU A 119 -9.03 18.48 -20.58
CA LEU A 119 -7.97 17.61 -21.08
C LEU A 119 -8.55 16.62 -22.11
N LYS A 120 -7.77 16.32 -23.13
CA LYS A 120 -8.07 15.23 -24.03
C LYS A 120 -7.69 13.92 -23.36
N VAL A 121 -8.62 12.98 -23.35
CA VAL A 121 -8.45 11.63 -22.84
C VAL A 121 -9.09 10.65 -23.82
N THR A 122 -8.62 9.42 -23.85
CA THR A 122 -9.25 8.33 -24.59
C THR A 122 -10.70 8.15 -24.10
N PRO A 123 -11.70 7.85 -24.97
CA PRO A 123 -13.04 7.49 -24.52
C PRO A 123 -12.98 6.43 -23.43
N LYS A 124 -13.78 6.61 -22.39
CA LYS A 124 -13.68 5.82 -21.16
C LYS A 124 -13.76 4.32 -21.39
N GLU A 125 -14.63 3.91 -22.31
CA GLU A 125 -14.88 2.53 -22.74
C GLU A 125 -13.74 1.91 -23.55
N GLU A 126 -12.83 2.75 -24.08
CA GLU A 126 -11.66 2.34 -24.87
C GLU A 126 -10.39 2.24 -24.04
N ILE A 127 -10.41 2.73 -22.79
CA ILE A 127 -9.25 2.64 -21.89
C ILE A 127 -9.15 1.20 -21.37
N ILE A 128 -8.11 0.49 -21.81
CA ILE A 128 -7.83 -0.87 -21.35
C ILE A 128 -7.10 -0.80 -20.03
N TRP A 129 -7.73 -1.31 -18.97
CA TRP A 129 -7.14 -1.43 -17.64
C TRP A 129 -7.85 -2.50 -16.80
N ASN A 130 -7.20 -2.98 -15.75
CA ASN A 130 -7.75 -3.98 -14.84
C ASN A 130 -7.77 -3.42 -13.41
N PRO A 131 -8.94 -3.08 -12.83
CA PRO A 131 -9.04 -2.48 -11.51
C PRO A 131 -8.52 -3.37 -10.37
N ASP A 132 -8.42 -4.69 -10.59
CA ASP A 132 -7.83 -5.61 -9.61
C ASP A 132 -6.29 -5.56 -9.57
N LYS A 133 -5.66 -5.03 -10.63
CA LYS A 133 -4.20 -5.03 -10.79
C LYS A 133 -3.63 -3.62 -10.95
N ASP A 134 -4.29 -2.78 -11.72
CA ASP A 134 -3.79 -1.47 -12.10
C ASP A 134 -4.19 -0.39 -11.09
N TRP A 135 -3.39 0.65 -11.00
CA TRP A 135 -3.73 1.85 -10.23
C TRP A 135 -4.46 2.85 -11.12
N ALA A 136 -5.66 3.27 -10.69
CA ALA A 136 -6.47 4.27 -11.40
C ALA A 136 -5.71 5.55 -11.72
N SER A 137 -4.91 6.05 -10.76
CA SER A 137 -4.09 7.25 -10.95
C SER A 137 -3.03 7.06 -12.03
N PHE A 138 -2.38 5.89 -12.10
CA PHE A 138 -1.37 5.59 -13.11
C PHE A 138 -2.00 5.42 -14.49
N THR A 139 -3.13 4.74 -14.56
CA THR A 139 -3.89 4.54 -15.80
C THR A 139 -4.29 5.88 -16.42
N ILE A 140 -4.90 6.78 -15.64
CA ILE A 140 -5.33 8.10 -16.12
C ILE A 140 -4.13 9.00 -16.43
N TYR A 141 -3.09 8.99 -15.60
CA TYR A 141 -1.87 9.76 -15.87
C TYR A 141 -1.25 9.39 -17.22
N ASN A 142 -1.08 8.11 -17.49
CA ASN A 142 -0.56 7.64 -18.77
C ASN A 142 -1.52 7.92 -19.92
N ASP A 143 -2.82 7.91 -19.70
CA ASP A 143 -3.80 8.18 -20.74
C ASP A 143 -3.76 9.66 -21.18
N PHE A 144 -3.86 10.62 -20.27
CA PHE A 144 -3.82 12.03 -20.67
C PHE A 144 -2.45 12.45 -21.25
N LYS A 145 -1.36 11.77 -20.86
CA LYS A 145 -0.02 12.00 -21.44
C LYS A 145 0.14 11.53 -22.89
N LYS A 146 -0.75 10.73 -23.42
CA LYS A 146 -0.76 10.39 -24.85
C LYS A 146 -1.02 11.60 -25.75
N TYR A 147 -1.59 12.67 -25.20
CA TYR A 147 -2.04 13.83 -25.94
C TYR A 147 -1.20 15.06 -25.55
N GLU A 148 -0.21 15.39 -26.39
CA GLU A 148 0.75 16.49 -26.14
C GLU A 148 0.06 17.85 -25.92
N GLU A 149 -1.11 18.07 -26.53
CA GLU A 149 -1.92 19.28 -26.32
C GLU A 149 -2.36 19.49 -24.86
N ASN A 150 -2.34 18.46 -24.03
CA ASN A 150 -2.64 18.57 -22.60
C ASN A 150 -1.52 19.24 -21.81
N LYS A 151 -0.29 19.22 -22.33
CA LYS A 151 0.87 19.78 -21.64
C LYS A 151 0.70 21.27 -21.32
N GLU A 152 0.10 22.02 -22.25
CA GLU A 152 -0.15 23.46 -22.06
C GLU A 152 -1.25 23.78 -21.02
N LYS A 153 -2.07 22.79 -20.66
CA LYS A 153 -3.19 22.92 -19.73
C LYS A 153 -2.85 22.50 -18.30
N LEU A 154 -1.70 21.87 -18.11
CA LEU A 154 -1.28 21.31 -16.83
C LEU A 154 0.00 21.98 -16.32
N PRO A 155 0.21 22.06 -15.00
CA PRO A 155 1.49 22.45 -14.43
C PRO A 155 2.62 21.54 -14.96
N GLU A 156 3.77 22.14 -15.27
CA GLU A 156 4.92 21.41 -15.82
C GLU A 156 5.37 20.25 -14.93
N ASP A 157 5.47 20.47 -13.63
CA ASP A 157 5.86 19.45 -12.66
C ASP A 157 4.84 18.30 -12.52
N LEU A 158 3.55 18.56 -12.76
CA LEU A 158 2.53 17.52 -12.86
C LEU A 158 2.72 16.69 -14.13
N TRP A 159 2.99 17.38 -15.24
CA TRP A 159 3.19 16.72 -16.53
C TRP A 159 4.43 15.84 -16.53
N GLU A 160 5.54 16.30 -15.94
CA GLU A 160 6.83 15.61 -16.02
C GLU A 160 6.95 14.37 -15.13
N ASP A 161 6.30 14.34 -13.96
CA ASP A 161 6.53 13.29 -12.96
C ASP A 161 5.26 12.75 -12.33
N PHE A 162 5.04 11.43 -12.50
CA PHE A 162 3.91 10.72 -11.88
C PHE A 162 3.95 10.78 -10.35
N THR A 163 5.13 10.74 -9.75
CA THR A 163 5.27 10.84 -8.28
C THR A 163 4.77 12.20 -7.80
N THR A 164 5.10 13.26 -8.52
CA THR A 164 4.57 14.60 -8.25
C THR A 164 3.06 14.67 -8.44
N PHE A 165 2.52 14.09 -9.52
CA PHE A 165 1.07 13.98 -9.70
C PHE A 165 0.39 13.36 -8.48
N THR A 166 0.89 12.22 -8.00
CA THR A 166 0.26 11.51 -6.87
C THR A 166 0.49 12.18 -5.52
N LYS A 167 1.73 12.62 -5.22
CA LYS A 167 2.11 13.10 -3.89
C LYS A 167 1.82 14.58 -3.65
N LYS A 168 1.71 15.37 -4.71
CA LYS A 168 1.39 16.81 -4.62
C LYS A 168 -0.06 17.07 -5.01
N TYR A 169 -0.48 16.65 -6.20
CA TYR A 169 -1.80 17.00 -6.72
C TYR A 169 -2.93 16.10 -6.22
N CYS A 170 -2.77 14.78 -6.26
CA CYS A 170 -3.80 13.88 -5.71
C CYS A 170 -3.88 13.91 -4.18
N ALA A 171 -2.86 14.41 -3.50
CA ALA A 171 -2.81 14.52 -2.05
C ALA A 171 -3.28 15.88 -1.50
N ASP A 172 -3.47 16.89 -2.33
CA ASP A 172 -3.98 18.20 -1.95
C ASP A 172 -5.51 18.20 -1.99
N GLU A 173 -6.13 18.40 -0.84
CA GLU A 173 -7.59 18.40 -0.67
C GLU A 173 -8.30 19.47 -1.53
N ASN A 174 -7.59 20.55 -1.89
CA ASN A 174 -8.13 21.62 -2.73
C ASN A 174 -7.92 21.34 -4.24
N ASN A 175 -7.25 20.27 -4.60
CA ASN A 175 -6.97 19.95 -5.99
C ASN A 175 -8.08 19.07 -6.59
N ILE A 176 -8.41 19.32 -7.86
CA ILE A 176 -9.45 18.57 -8.58
C ILE A 176 -9.14 17.07 -8.69
N PHE A 177 -7.86 16.68 -8.66
CA PHE A 177 -7.42 15.29 -8.65
C PHE A 177 -7.40 14.65 -7.26
N HIS A 178 -7.79 15.39 -6.20
CA HIS A 178 -7.84 14.80 -4.87
C HIS A 178 -8.93 13.75 -4.76
N VAL A 179 -8.59 12.61 -4.13
CA VAL A 179 -9.56 11.57 -3.76
C VAL A 179 -9.49 11.35 -2.26
N ASP A 180 -10.60 11.56 -1.57
CA ASP A 180 -10.71 11.21 -0.16
C ASP A 180 -10.65 9.68 0.01
N LYS A 181 -9.57 9.22 0.60
CA LYS A 181 -9.27 7.80 0.87
C LYS A 181 -9.60 7.38 2.31
N SER A 182 -10.09 8.30 3.13
CA SER A 182 -10.33 8.06 4.57
C SER A 182 -11.30 6.93 4.86
N LYS A 183 -12.23 6.68 3.92
CA LYS A 183 -13.23 5.61 4.05
C LYS A 183 -12.78 4.26 3.49
N ASP A 184 -11.72 4.25 2.71
CA ASP A 184 -11.26 3.06 2.00
C ASP A 184 -10.21 2.28 2.81
N TYR A 185 -9.54 2.95 3.77
CA TYR A 185 -8.49 2.37 4.62
C TYR A 185 -8.80 2.57 6.10
N PRO A 186 -8.35 1.67 7.00
CA PRO A 186 -8.49 1.86 8.44
C PRO A 186 -7.66 3.06 8.90
N THR A 187 -8.08 3.70 9.97
CA THR A 187 -7.23 4.64 10.70
C THR A 187 -6.15 3.86 11.48
N ILE A 188 -5.08 4.53 11.91
CA ILE A 188 -3.97 3.87 12.64
C ILE A 188 -4.49 3.11 13.86
N ASP A 189 -5.37 3.72 14.66
CA ASP A 189 -5.95 3.09 15.86
C ASP A 189 -6.72 1.81 15.53
N VAL A 190 -7.49 1.80 14.43
CA VAL A 190 -8.23 0.61 13.97
C VAL A 190 -7.26 -0.49 13.51
N ALA A 191 -6.21 -0.14 12.77
CA ALA A 191 -5.21 -1.09 12.30
C ALA A 191 -4.37 -1.66 13.46
N VAL A 192 -3.92 -0.80 14.39
CA VAL A 192 -3.21 -1.21 15.62
C VAL A 192 -4.07 -2.17 16.43
N LYS A 193 -5.33 -1.78 16.69
CA LYS A 193 -6.27 -2.66 17.43
C LYS A 193 -6.44 -4.01 16.75
N ALA A 194 -6.56 -4.06 15.44
CA ALA A 194 -6.68 -5.32 14.69
C ALA A 194 -5.47 -6.23 14.90
N ILE A 195 -4.25 -5.68 14.80
CA ILE A 195 -3.01 -6.43 15.04
C ILE A 195 -2.96 -6.95 16.48
N LYS A 196 -3.26 -6.10 17.47
CA LYS A 196 -3.25 -6.46 18.89
C LYS A 196 -4.31 -7.51 19.26
N ASP A 197 -5.53 -7.37 18.75
CA ASP A 197 -6.62 -8.35 18.95
C ASP A 197 -6.28 -9.72 18.36
N CYS A 198 -5.43 -9.74 17.34
CA CYS A 198 -4.87 -10.97 16.76
C CYS A 198 -3.65 -11.49 17.54
N GLY A 199 -3.23 -10.84 18.63
CA GLY A 199 -2.08 -11.22 19.45
C GLY A 199 -0.73 -10.80 18.87
N GLY A 200 -0.72 -9.89 17.91
CA GLY A 200 0.46 -9.42 17.21
C GLY A 200 1.13 -8.18 17.84
N VAL A 201 2.24 -7.80 17.23
CA VAL A 201 3.05 -6.62 17.53
C VAL A 201 2.90 -5.62 16.39
N ALA A 202 2.60 -4.35 16.69
CA ALA A 202 2.33 -3.29 15.74
C ALA A 202 3.54 -2.34 15.61
N ILE A 203 4.13 -2.26 14.43
CA ILE A 203 5.32 -1.46 14.13
C ILE A 203 5.00 -0.48 13.00
N MET A 204 5.27 0.81 13.20
CA MET A 204 5.10 1.81 12.13
C MET A 204 6.16 1.59 11.05
N ALA A 205 5.72 1.38 9.80
CA ALA A 205 6.58 1.11 8.66
C ALA A 205 7.36 2.37 8.22
N HIS A 206 8.59 2.17 7.78
CA HIS A 206 9.45 3.12 7.03
C HIS A 206 9.18 4.61 7.27
N ILE A 207 9.13 5.03 8.55
CA ILE A 207 8.73 6.38 8.97
C ILE A 207 9.51 7.51 8.26
N PHE A 208 10.72 7.23 7.80
CA PHE A 208 11.58 8.22 7.15
C PHE A 208 11.24 8.50 5.68
N ILE A 209 10.47 7.63 5.00
CA ILE A 209 10.07 7.88 3.61
C ILE A 209 8.91 8.87 3.47
N TYR A 210 8.17 9.16 4.53
CA TYR A 210 7.03 10.09 4.49
C TYR A 210 7.49 11.55 4.37
N LYS A 211 7.90 11.98 3.16
CA LYS A 211 8.47 13.32 2.88
C LYS A 211 7.55 14.48 3.25
N TRP A 212 6.24 14.24 3.36
CA TRP A 212 5.26 15.25 3.78
C TRP A 212 5.44 15.67 5.25
N ALA A 213 5.94 14.82 6.11
CA ALA A 213 6.28 15.15 7.48
C ALA A 213 7.67 15.78 7.52
N LYS A 214 7.72 17.10 7.61
CA LYS A 214 8.99 17.86 7.65
C LYS A 214 9.77 17.58 8.94
N ASP A 215 9.07 17.50 10.08
CA ASP A 215 9.63 17.12 11.37
C ASP A 215 9.29 15.66 11.69
N LYS A 216 10.25 14.76 11.45
CA LYS A 216 10.11 13.33 11.74
C LYS A 216 10.04 13.05 13.25
N LYS A 217 10.73 13.86 14.05
CA LYS A 217 10.74 13.70 15.49
C LYS A 217 9.36 13.97 16.09
N GLN A 218 8.72 15.05 15.60
CA GLN A 218 7.36 15.38 16.01
C GLN A 218 6.38 14.30 15.55
N LEU A 219 6.48 13.83 14.29
CA LEU A 219 5.62 12.75 13.82
C LEU A 219 5.74 11.48 14.65
N ILE A 220 6.97 11.07 14.99
CA ILE A 220 7.23 9.90 15.83
C ILE A 220 6.60 10.11 17.22
N GLN A 221 6.79 11.29 17.81
CA GLN A 221 6.22 11.62 19.13
C GLN A 221 4.70 11.59 19.10
N ASP A 222 4.08 12.24 18.08
CA ASP A 222 2.63 12.26 17.92
C ASP A 222 2.04 10.84 17.78
N ILE A 223 2.71 9.97 17.04
CA ILE A 223 2.28 8.58 16.88
C ILE A 223 2.42 7.82 18.19
N MET A 224 3.53 7.96 18.92
CA MET A 224 3.74 7.31 20.22
C MET A 224 2.75 7.77 21.29
N ASP A 225 2.41 9.03 21.30
CA ASP A 225 1.52 9.61 22.32
C ASP A 225 0.04 9.23 22.08
N ASN A 226 -0.35 8.95 20.84
CA ASN A 226 -1.74 8.75 20.47
C ASN A 226 -2.12 7.29 20.14
N PHE A 227 -1.13 6.41 19.87
CA PHE A 227 -1.42 5.04 19.41
C PHE A 227 -0.57 4.01 20.17
N ASP A 228 -1.18 2.85 20.47
CA ASP A 228 -0.53 1.73 21.16
C ASP A 228 0.35 0.90 20.20
N ILE A 229 1.34 1.57 19.58
CA ILE A 229 2.35 0.92 18.75
C ILE A 229 3.51 0.40 19.58
N ASP A 230 4.18 -0.66 19.12
CA ASP A 230 5.32 -1.27 19.81
C ASP A 230 6.68 -0.76 19.32
N GLY A 231 6.70 -0.03 18.20
CA GLY A 231 7.94 0.52 17.67
C GLY A 231 7.84 1.08 16.25
N PHE A 232 9.02 1.33 15.68
CA PHE A 232 9.19 1.89 14.34
C PHE A 232 10.21 1.08 13.55
N GLU A 233 9.98 0.94 12.25
CA GLU A 233 10.98 0.44 11.33
C GLU A 233 12.04 1.52 11.09
N CYS A 234 13.29 1.20 11.45
CA CYS A 234 14.41 2.15 11.40
C CYS A 234 15.25 2.03 10.13
N TYR A 235 15.26 0.84 9.50
CA TYR A 235 16.00 0.53 8.29
C TYR A 235 15.04 0.00 7.24
N TYR A 236 15.10 0.63 6.07
CA TYR A 236 14.25 0.27 4.93
C TYR A 236 15.06 0.43 3.63
#